data_5f1e69d5efd17e357d2db7f252243a6a
#
_entry.id   5f1e69d5efd17e357d2db7f252243a6a
#
_cell.length_a   1.000
_cell.length_b   1.000
_cell.length_c   1.000
_cell.angle_alpha   90.00
_cell.angle_beta   90.00
_cell.angle_gamma   90.00
#
_symmetry.space_group_name_H-M   'P 1'
#
loop_
_entity.id
_entity.type
_entity.pdbx_description
1 polymer ?
#
loop_
_entity_poly.entity_id
_entity_poly.type
_entity_poly.pdbx_seq_one_letter_code
_entity_poly.pdbx_strand_id
1 'polypeptide(L)'
;GEKELSMAKVNVLAMHQLFKFAVKKMEAQGFGTVLNVASSAGLLPGGPYMAGYYATKAYVVSLTRGVAEELREQHSPVYVCALCPGPVDTEFNERADVVFALRGISPELCVEEAMRGMLRHKTIIVPSALMRAATTAQRFMPMAILMPIMAHQQKKKLG
;
A
#
# COMPACT_ATOMS: atom_id res chain seq x y z
N GLY A 1 17.96 5.02 -11.44
CA GLY A 1 18.83 4.04 -12.07
C GLY A 1 18.22 2.66 -12.17
N GLU A 2 19.05 1.65 -12.45
CA GLU A 2 18.60 0.24 -12.68
C GLU A 2 17.78 -0.34 -11.52
N LYS A 3 18.17 -0.11 -10.29
CA LYS A 3 17.42 -0.58 -9.11
C LYS A 3 16.00 -0.02 -9.06
N GLU A 4 15.81 1.24 -9.42
CA GLU A 4 14.51 1.88 -9.43
C GLU A 4 13.62 1.33 -10.55
N LEU A 5 14.17 1.11 -11.74
CA LEU A 5 13.48 0.45 -12.84
C LEU A 5 13.11 -0.99 -12.51
N SER A 6 14.00 -1.74 -11.86
CA SER A 6 13.72 -3.10 -11.40
C SER A 6 12.58 -3.12 -10.38
N MET A 7 12.58 -2.19 -9.42
CA MET A 7 11.48 -2.03 -8.46
C MET A 7 10.15 -1.72 -9.18
N ALA A 8 10.16 -0.84 -10.17
CA ALA A 8 8.95 -0.52 -10.94
C ALA A 8 8.43 -1.73 -11.73
N LYS A 9 9.32 -2.51 -12.36
CA LYS A 9 8.94 -3.76 -13.05
C LYS A 9 8.23 -4.73 -12.09
N VAL A 10 8.76 -4.94 -10.90
CA VAL A 10 8.17 -5.86 -9.91
C VAL A 10 6.89 -5.27 -9.32
N ASN A 11 6.95 -4.06 -8.79
CA ASN A 11 5.84 -3.47 -8.04
C ASN A 11 4.66 -3.02 -8.90
N VAL A 12 4.88 -2.78 -10.20
CA VAL A 12 3.85 -2.32 -11.12
C VAL A 12 3.52 -3.40 -12.15
N LEU A 13 4.47 -3.75 -13.03
CA LEU A 13 4.16 -4.60 -14.17
C LEU A 13 3.82 -6.03 -13.76
N ALA A 14 4.69 -6.68 -12.98
CA ALA A 14 4.45 -8.06 -12.54
C ALA A 14 3.22 -8.15 -11.64
N MET A 15 3.08 -7.20 -10.68
CA MET A 15 1.91 -7.13 -9.80
C MET A 15 0.62 -6.94 -10.60
N HIS A 16 0.59 -6.05 -11.59
CA HIS A 16 -0.58 -5.83 -12.45
C HIS A 16 -1.00 -7.11 -13.16
N GLN A 17 -0.05 -7.78 -13.82
CA GLN A 17 -0.31 -9.01 -14.56
C GLN A 17 -0.85 -10.12 -13.64
N LEU A 18 -0.21 -10.34 -12.49
CA LEU A 18 -0.64 -11.36 -11.52
C LEU A 18 -2.03 -11.03 -10.95
N PHE A 19 -2.28 -9.78 -10.62
CA PHE A 19 -3.57 -9.35 -10.08
C PHE A 19 -4.70 -9.56 -11.09
N LYS A 20 -4.53 -9.11 -12.33
CA LYS A 20 -5.53 -9.32 -13.41
C LYS A 20 -5.76 -10.81 -13.69
N PHE A 21 -4.70 -11.61 -13.72
CA PHE A 21 -4.81 -13.05 -13.90
C PHE A 21 -5.57 -13.71 -12.75
N ALA A 22 -5.25 -13.36 -11.48
CA ALA A 22 -5.90 -13.91 -10.31
C ALA A 22 -7.40 -13.57 -10.28
N VAL A 23 -7.75 -12.29 -10.50
CA VAL A 23 -9.16 -11.85 -10.55
C VAL A 23 -9.93 -12.64 -11.62
N LYS A 24 -9.43 -12.67 -12.85
CA LYS A 24 -10.09 -13.40 -13.94
C LYS A 24 -10.29 -14.88 -13.63
N LYS A 25 -9.29 -15.52 -13.04
CA LYS A 25 -9.38 -16.94 -12.65
C LYS A 25 -10.42 -17.16 -11.54
N MET A 26 -10.45 -16.27 -10.53
CA MET A 26 -11.39 -16.33 -9.42
C MET A 26 -12.83 -16.04 -9.85
N GLU A 27 -13.04 -15.13 -10.78
CA GLU A 27 -14.35 -14.91 -11.40
C GLU A 27 -14.86 -16.15 -12.13
N ALA A 28 -14.00 -16.80 -12.91
CA ALA A 28 -14.35 -18.04 -13.62
C ALA A 28 -14.68 -19.20 -12.67
N GLN A 29 -14.07 -19.25 -11.48
CA GLN A 29 -14.37 -20.26 -10.46
C GLN A 29 -15.55 -19.91 -9.53
N GLY A 30 -16.05 -18.65 -9.59
CA GLY A 30 -17.21 -18.20 -8.84
C GLY A 30 -16.92 -17.78 -7.39
N PHE A 31 -15.67 -17.71 -6.96
CA PHE A 31 -15.26 -17.22 -5.64
C PHE A 31 -13.77 -16.87 -5.62
N GLY A 32 -13.37 -16.03 -4.69
CA GLY A 32 -11.96 -15.75 -4.45
C GLY A 32 -11.71 -14.46 -3.69
N THR A 33 -10.49 -14.36 -3.16
CA THR A 33 -10.01 -13.16 -2.47
C THR A 33 -8.59 -12.85 -2.88
N VAL A 34 -8.32 -11.59 -3.24
CA VAL A 34 -6.97 -11.11 -3.52
C VAL A 34 -6.60 -10.00 -2.55
N LEU A 35 -5.51 -10.20 -1.81
CA LEU A 35 -4.88 -9.18 -0.99
C LEU A 35 -3.62 -8.66 -1.68
N ASN A 36 -3.66 -7.43 -2.17
CA ASN A 36 -2.48 -6.74 -2.69
C ASN A 36 -1.70 -6.07 -1.56
N VAL A 37 -0.40 -6.33 -1.48
CA VAL A 37 0.46 -5.69 -0.48
C VAL A 37 1.00 -4.38 -1.04
N ALA A 38 0.35 -3.27 -0.65
CA ALA A 38 0.77 -1.91 -0.97
C ALA A 38 1.69 -1.32 0.12
N SER A 39 1.39 -0.14 0.59
CA SER A 39 2.04 0.58 1.69
C SER A 39 1.21 1.83 2.04
N SER A 40 1.37 2.37 3.24
CA SER A 40 0.90 3.71 3.56
C SER A 40 1.48 4.78 2.64
N ALA A 41 2.67 4.55 2.06
CA ALA A 41 3.26 5.39 1.03
C ALA A 41 2.34 5.55 -0.21
N GLY A 42 1.54 4.54 -0.54
CA GLY A 42 0.56 4.60 -1.63
C GLY A 42 -0.69 5.43 -1.33
N LEU A 43 -0.89 5.83 -0.08
CA LEU A 43 -1.99 6.68 0.36
C LEU A 43 -1.58 8.16 0.48
N LEU A 44 -0.28 8.44 0.42
CA LEU A 44 0.30 9.76 0.53
C LEU A 44 0.54 10.35 -0.87
N PRO A 45 0.51 11.68 -1.03
CA PRO A 45 0.55 12.32 -2.35
C PRO A 45 1.93 12.23 -3.02
N GLY A 46 2.97 11.90 -2.29
CA GLY A 46 4.32 11.74 -2.81
C GLY A 46 5.32 11.49 -1.70
N GLY A 47 6.54 11.11 -2.04
CA GLY A 47 7.63 10.90 -1.09
C GLY A 47 8.94 11.46 -1.64
N PRO A 48 9.33 12.70 -1.29
CA PRO A 48 10.63 13.23 -1.66
C PRO A 48 11.75 12.24 -1.31
N TYR A 49 12.75 12.11 -2.17
CA TYR A 49 13.86 11.14 -2.08
C TYR A 49 13.48 9.65 -2.24
N MET A 50 12.17 9.32 -2.24
CA MET A 50 11.63 7.98 -2.48
C MET A 50 10.47 8.01 -3.49
N ALA A 51 10.47 8.97 -4.40
CA ALA A 51 9.35 9.27 -5.30
C ALA A 51 8.89 8.05 -6.11
N GLY A 52 9.83 7.29 -6.68
CA GLY A 52 9.53 6.06 -7.43
C GLY A 52 8.80 5.02 -6.58
N TYR A 53 9.25 4.78 -5.34
CA TYR A 53 8.59 3.84 -4.43
C TYR A 53 7.14 4.27 -4.12
N TYR A 54 6.94 5.55 -3.73
CA TYR A 54 5.60 6.08 -3.46
C TYR A 54 4.68 5.96 -4.67
N ALA A 55 5.18 6.28 -5.86
CA ALA A 55 4.44 6.15 -7.11
C ALA A 55 4.03 4.70 -7.38
N THR A 56 4.94 3.71 -7.21
CA THR A 56 4.60 2.29 -7.39
C THR A 56 3.53 1.83 -6.41
N LYS A 57 3.59 2.26 -5.14
CA LYS A 57 2.60 1.89 -4.13
C LYS A 57 1.25 2.61 -4.31
N ALA A 58 1.26 3.84 -4.82
CA ALA A 58 0.04 4.55 -5.23
C ALA A 58 -0.65 3.84 -6.40
N TYR A 59 0.13 3.32 -7.37
CA TYR A 59 -0.39 2.50 -8.45
C TYR A 59 -1.17 1.28 -7.92
N VAL A 60 -0.59 0.52 -6.99
CA VAL A 60 -1.24 -0.65 -6.37
C VAL A 60 -2.56 -0.28 -5.70
N VAL A 61 -2.56 0.80 -4.92
CA VAL A 61 -3.76 1.29 -4.22
C VAL A 61 -4.85 1.70 -5.21
N SER A 62 -4.48 2.49 -6.23
CA SER A 62 -5.42 2.99 -7.24
C SER A 62 -6.02 1.85 -8.06
N LEU A 63 -5.19 0.92 -8.55
CA LEU A 63 -5.63 -0.23 -9.30
C LEU A 63 -6.58 -1.12 -8.48
N THR A 64 -6.23 -1.38 -7.20
CA THR A 64 -7.09 -2.20 -6.33
C THR A 64 -8.46 -1.56 -6.10
N ARG A 65 -8.50 -0.24 -5.88
CA ARG A 65 -9.76 0.50 -5.71
C ARG A 65 -10.64 0.44 -6.95
N GLY A 66 -10.05 0.66 -8.13
CA GLY A 66 -10.78 0.60 -9.40
C GLY A 66 -11.39 -0.78 -9.63
N VAL A 67 -10.57 -1.82 -9.53
CA VAL A 67 -11.05 -3.22 -9.72
C VAL A 67 -12.07 -3.63 -8.65
N ALA A 68 -11.91 -3.20 -7.40
CA ALA A 68 -12.90 -3.47 -6.35
C ALA A 68 -14.27 -2.88 -6.68
N GLU A 69 -14.32 -1.67 -7.24
CA GLU A 69 -15.57 -1.04 -7.65
C GLU A 69 -16.17 -1.71 -8.89
N GLU A 70 -15.35 -2.05 -9.89
CA GLU A 70 -15.80 -2.81 -11.06
C GLU A 70 -16.45 -4.14 -10.66
N LEU A 71 -15.81 -4.91 -9.77
CA LEU A 71 -16.34 -6.18 -9.25
C LEU A 71 -17.65 -5.97 -8.46
N ARG A 72 -17.74 -4.90 -7.67
CA ARG A 72 -18.96 -4.55 -6.93
C ARG A 72 -20.12 -4.24 -7.87
N GLU A 73 -19.90 -3.44 -8.92
CA GLU A 73 -20.92 -3.10 -9.91
C GLU A 73 -21.41 -4.34 -10.69
N GLN A 74 -20.50 -5.26 -10.96
CA GLN A 74 -20.81 -6.52 -11.64
C GLN A 74 -21.44 -7.60 -10.73
N HIS A 75 -21.63 -7.29 -9.44
CA HIS A 75 -22.06 -8.26 -8.42
C HIS A 75 -21.18 -9.51 -8.38
N SER A 76 -19.87 -9.34 -8.67
CA SER A 76 -18.91 -10.45 -8.66
C SER A 76 -18.74 -11.02 -7.25
N PRO A 77 -18.61 -12.34 -7.09
CA PRO A 77 -18.34 -12.98 -5.81
C PRO A 77 -16.87 -12.85 -5.39
N VAL A 78 -16.02 -12.22 -6.22
CA VAL A 78 -14.60 -12.02 -5.94
C VAL A 78 -14.39 -10.76 -5.11
N TYR A 79 -13.64 -10.90 -4.03
CA TYR A 79 -13.26 -9.78 -3.17
C TYR A 79 -11.80 -9.42 -3.38
N VAL A 80 -11.50 -8.14 -3.53
CA VAL A 80 -10.14 -7.62 -3.64
C VAL A 80 -9.89 -6.50 -2.65
N CYS A 81 -8.70 -6.48 -2.07
CA CYS A 81 -8.30 -5.44 -1.13
C CYS A 81 -6.81 -5.14 -1.19
N ALA A 82 -6.40 -3.99 -0.67
CA ALA A 82 -5.02 -3.59 -0.51
C ALA A 82 -4.66 -3.40 0.97
N LEU A 83 -3.61 -4.07 1.42
CA LEU A 83 -2.97 -3.84 2.69
C LEU A 83 -1.97 -2.69 2.55
N CYS A 84 -2.15 -1.65 3.34
CA CYS A 84 -1.34 -0.43 3.31
C CYS A 84 -0.64 -0.21 4.66
N PRO A 85 0.36 -1.04 5.02
CA PRO A 85 1.05 -0.89 6.28
C PRO A 85 1.92 0.36 6.30
N GLY A 86 2.05 0.94 7.49
CA GLY A 86 3.15 1.83 7.82
C GLY A 86 4.43 1.03 8.07
N PRO A 87 5.38 1.56 8.87
CA PRO A 87 6.55 0.79 9.28
C PRO A 87 6.13 -0.50 10.01
N VAL A 88 6.72 -1.62 9.59
CA VAL A 88 6.59 -2.93 10.25
C VAL A 88 7.99 -3.40 10.60
N ASP A 89 8.19 -3.85 11.82
CA ASP A 89 9.50 -4.30 12.31
C ASP A 89 9.84 -5.67 11.68
N THR A 90 10.48 -5.64 10.50
CA THR A 90 10.88 -6.81 9.73
C THR A 90 12.30 -6.63 9.21
N GLU A 91 12.94 -7.74 8.79
CA GLU A 91 14.24 -7.72 8.10
C GLU A 91 14.27 -6.84 6.83
N PHE A 92 13.12 -6.50 6.27
CA PHE A 92 13.02 -5.58 5.14
C PHE A 92 13.60 -4.21 5.48
N ASN A 93 13.39 -3.72 6.71
CA ASN A 93 13.91 -2.42 7.17
C ASN A 93 15.45 -2.42 7.19
N GLU A 94 16.05 -3.52 7.63
CA GLU A 94 17.51 -3.72 7.65
C GLU A 94 18.08 -3.78 6.24
N ARG A 95 17.43 -4.54 5.34
CA ARG A 95 17.88 -4.69 3.94
C ARG A 95 17.68 -3.44 3.09
N ALA A 96 16.68 -2.63 3.43
CA ALA A 96 16.38 -1.38 2.71
C ALA A 96 17.17 -0.19 3.26
N ASP A 97 17.94 -0.37 4.33
CA ASP A 97 18.71 0.68 5.03
C ASP A 97 17.83 1.90 5.39
N VAL A 98 16.60 1.61 5.87
CA VAL A 98 15.59 2.63 6.15
C VAL A 98 15.32 2.71 7.64
N VAL A 99 15.63 3.84 8.24
CA VAL A 99 15.22 4.18 9.61
C VAL A 99 13.89 4.92 9.57
N PHE A 100 12.85 4.37 10.19
CA PHE A 100 11.55 5.04 10.24
C PHE A 100 11.47 6.03 11.40
N ALA A 101 10.94 7.22 11.14
CA ALA A 101 10.69 8.24 12.17
C ALA A 101 9.54 7.85 13.13
N LEU A 102 8.68 6.92 12.72
CA LEU A 102 7.62 6.34 13.54
C LEU A 102 8.02 4.91 13.92
N ARG A 103 7.74 4.54 15.18
CA ARG A 103 7.92 3.18 15.65
C ARG A 103 7.09 2.23 14.80
N GLY A 104 7.70 1.15 14.33
CA GLY A 104 7.02 0.10 13.60
C GLY A 104 6.02 -0.67 14.46
N ILE A 105 5.10 -1.36 13.81
CA ILE A 105 4.26 -2.37 14.46
C ILE A 105 4.87 -3.75 14.23
N SER A 106 4.56 -4.71 15.11
CA SER A 106 5.02 -6.08 14.88
C SER A 106 4.38 -6.70 13.64
N PRO A 107 5.06 -7.67 12.98
CA PRO A 107 4.49 -8.42 11.86
C PRO A 107 3.17 -9.11 12.21
N GLU A 108 3.06 -9.66 13.43
CA GLU A 108 1.88 -10.35 13.93
C GLU A 108 0.68 -9.40 14.00
N LEU A 109 0.87 -8.20 14.56
CA LEU A 109 -0.18 -7.18 14.62
C LEU A 109 -0.58 -6.73 13.21
N CYS A 110 0.38 -6.61 12.30
CA CYS A 110 0.10 -6.26 10.91
C CYS A 110 -0.80 -7.31 10.24
N VAL A 111 -0.50 -8.59 10.41
CA VAL A 111 -1.30 -9.71 9.88
C VAL A 111 -2.67 -9.76 10.53
N GLU A 112 -2.76 -9.63 11.86
CA GLU A 112 -4.04 -9.64 12.58
C GLU A 112 -4.97 -8.53 12.09
N GLU A 113 -4.46 -7.29 11.95
CA GLU A 113 -5.24 -6.17 11.42
C GLU A 113 -5.61 -6.37 9.94
N ALA A 114 -4.75 -7.02 9.14
CA ALA A 114 -5.06 -7.37 7.77
C ALA A 114 -6.24 -8.36 7.71
N MET A 115 -6.18 -9.45 8.45
CA MET A 115 -7.24 -10.46 8.52
C MET A 115 -8.56 -9.87 9.02
N ARG A 116 -8.51 -9.06 10.08
CA ARG A 116 -9.67 -8.35 10.61
C ARG A 116 -10.29 -7.39 9.58
N GLY A 117 -9.46 -6.72 8.81
CA GLY A 117 -9.90 -5.84 7.72
C GLY A 117 -10.56 -6.62 6.58
N MET A 118 -9.99 -7.75 6.20
CA MET A 118 -10.55 -8.66 5.18
C MET A 118 -11.90 -9.23 5.61
N LEU A 119 -12.04 -9.71 6.84
CA LEU A 119 -13.32 -10.20 7.38
C LEU A 119 -14.42 -9.14 7.39
N ARG A 120 -14.05 -7.85 7.41
CA ARG A 120 -14.97 -6.72 7.31
C ARG A 120 -15.13 -6.20 5.88
N HIS A 121 -14.65 -6.90 4.88
CA HIS A 121 -14.66 -6.55 3.46
C HIS A 121 -14.16 -5.12 3.15
N LYS A 122 -13.10 -4.68 3.84
CA LYS A 122 -12.49 -3.36 3.59
C LYS A 122 -11.63 -3.39 2.34
N THR A 123 -11.90 -2.52 1.38
CA THR A 123 -11.07 -2.39 0.17
C THR A 123 -9.64 -1.89 0.49
N ILE A 124 -9.50 -0.99 1.46
CA ILE A 124 -8.20 -0.49 1.92
C ILE A 124 -8.04 -0.78 3.41
N ILE A 125 -7.01 -1.52 3.73
CA ILE A 125 -6.69 -1.92 5.10
C ILE A 125 -5.40 -1.21 5.52
N VAL A 126 -5.49 -0.36 6.53
CA VAL A 126 -4.34 0.34 7.12
C VAL A 126 -4.16 -0.17 8.54
N PRO A 127 -3.17 -1.04 8.80
CA PRO A 127 -2.82 -1.45 10.16
C PRO A 127 -2.38 -0.24 10.99
N SER A 128 -2.60 -0.28 12.29
CA SER A 128 -2.32 0.82 13.23
C SER A 128 -3.32 1.99 13.15
N ALA A 129 -3.91 2.32 14.30
CA ALA A 129 -4.83 3.45 14.43
C ALA A 129 -4.12 4.79 14.12
N LEU A 130 -2.85 4.92 14.53
CA LEU A 130 -2.04 6.10 14.26
C LEU A 130 -1.87 6.32 12.76
N MET A 131 -1.55 5.27 12.00
CA MET A 131 -1.39 5.38 10.53
C MET A 131 -2.71 5.68 9.84
N ARG A 132 -3.84 5.13 10.33
CA ARG A 132 -5.16 5.47 9.82
C ARG A 132 -5.46 6.96 10.01
N ALA A 133 -5.20 7.48 11.22
CA ALA A 133 -5.39 8.89 11.52
C ALA A 133 -4.48 9.78 10.64
N ALA A 134 -3.19 9.46 10.54
CA ALA A 134 -2.22 10.21 9.75
C ALA A 134 -2.58 10.24 8.26
N THR A 135 -2.90 9.09 7.66
CA THR A 135 -3.29 8.99 6.24
C THR A 135 -4.64 9.63 5.93
N THR A 136 -5.48 9.82 6.94
CA THR A 136 -6.75 10.56 6.79
C THR A 136 -6.52 12.06 6.94
N ALA A 137 -5.83 12.48 7.99
CA ALA A 137 -5.58 13.90 8.30
C ALA A 137 -4.80 14.62 7.18
N GLN A 138 -3.83 13.94 6.56
CA GLN A 138 -3.04 14.52 5.47
C GLN A 138 -3.90 14.96 4.26
N ARG A 139 -5.09 14.40 4.06
CA ARG A 139 -5.99 14.79 2.96
C ARG A 139 -6.52 16.22 3.09
N PHE A 140 -6.51 16.75 4.30
CA PHE A 140 -6.96 18.11 4.61
C PHE A 140 -5.79 19.11 4.67
N MET A 141 -4.55 18.65 4.52
CA MET A 141 -3.36 19.50 4.59
C MET A 141 -2.98 20.01 3.21
N PRO A 142 -2.79 21.34 3.04
CA PRO A 142 -2.27 21.89 1.79
C PRO A 142 -0.93 21.28 1.39
N MET A 143 -0.74 21.00 0.11
CA MET A 143 0.48 20.38 -0.44
C MET A 143 1.73 21.18 -0.10
N ALA A 144 1.64 22.51 -0.12
CA ALA A 144 2.74 23.39 0.20
C ALA A 144 3.29 23.21 1.64
N ILE A 145 2.46 22.68 2.55
CA ILE A 145 2.84 22.36 3.93
C ILE A 145 3.27 20.90 4.04
N LEU A 146 2.51 20.01 3.43
CA LEU A 146 2.73 18.57 3.56
C LEU A 146 4.05 18.12 2.94
N MET A 147 4.39 18.58 1.74
CA MET A 147 5.59 18.14 1.02
C MET A 147 6.91 18.49 1.73
N PRO A 148 7.10 19.70 2.29
CA PRO A 148 8.26 19.99 3.12
C PRO A 148 8.37 19.10 4.37
N ILE A 149 7.26 18.82 5.05
CA ILE A 149 7.24 17.93 6.21
C ILE A 149 7.71 16.53 5.81
N MET A 150 7.17 16.00 4.71
CA MET A 150 7.56 14.70 4.19
C MET A 150 9.03 14.66 3.76
N ALA A 151 9.52 15.73 3.11
CA ALA A 151 10.92 15.85 2.72
C ALA A 151 11.84 15.81 3.95
N HIS A 152 11.49 16.54 5.01
CA HIS A 152 12.24 16.54 6.26
C HIS A 152 12.28 15.16 6.91
N GLN A 153 11.13 14.46 6.96
CA GLN A 153 11.06 13.11 7.51
C GLN A 153 11.87 12.09 6.69
N GLN A 154 11.86 12.20 5.36
CA GLN A 154 12.61 11.28 4.50
C GLN A 154 14.13 11.53 4.59
N LYS A 155 14.57 12.78 4.70
CA LYS A 155 16.00 13.09 4.93
C LYS A 155 16.54 12.44 6.20
N LYS A 156 15.75 12.43 7.29
CA LYS A 156 16.14 11.76 8.54
C LYS A 156 16.28 10.24 8.40
N LYS A 157 15.69 9.63 7.37
CA LYS A 157 15.80 8.19 7.10
C LYS A 157 17.03 7.83 6.27
N LEU A 158 17.58 8.80 5.54
CA LEU A 158 18.69 8.60 4.60
C LEU A 158 20.04 9.06 5.18
N GLY A 159 20.05 9.65 6.34
CA GLY A 159 21.25 10.21 6.94
C GLY A 159 21.40 10.00 8.38
#